data_b693d9b40d6b3eb3cdef2a09f4998d7e
#
_entry.id   b693d9b40d6b3eb3cdef2a09f4998d7e
#
_cell.length_a   1.000
_cell.length_b   1.000
_cell.length_c   1.000
_cell.angle_alpha   90.00
_cell.angle_beta   90.00
_cell.angle_gamma   90.00
#
_symmetry.space_group_name_H-M   'P 1'
#
loop_
_entity.id
_entity.type
_entity.pdbx_description
1 polymer ?
#
loop_
_entity_poly.entity_id
_entity_poly.type
_entity_poly.pdbx_seq_one_letter_code
_entity_poly.pdbx_strand_id
1 'polypeptide(L)'
;MATYQTVIAEKQLALADRTGLPTVPQLAAIHTGAGVHVATAEFTMPASLAADDLIAICNVPSGARVLPQLSHVISEGVGTLQLTVGTKEAADAFSASLTVTAAGTYQLTKGSQAVSTGPVDAVTMVYAKVGGTPAVTA
;
A
#
# COMPACT_ATOMS: atom_id res chain seq x y z
N MET A 1 -11.39 -7.03 -11.51
CA MET A 1 -10.46 -6.45 -10.51
C MET A 1 -9.18 -7.28 -10.49
N ALA A 2 -8.08 -6.68 -10.86
CA ALA A 2 -6.76 -7.29 -10.77
C ALA A 2 -6.08 -6.86 -9.46
N THR A 3 -5.14 -7.67 -8.97
CA THR A 3 -4.32 -7.34 -7.78
C THR A 3 -2.85 -7.41 -8.17
N TYR A 4 -2.15 -6.31 -7.96
CA TYR A 4 -0.73 -6.18 -8.16
C TYR A 4 -0.01 -6.16 -6.82
N GLN A 5 1.26 -6.52 -6.77
CA GLN A 5 2.04 -6.58 -5.53
C GLN A 5 3.32 -5.76 -5.65
N THR A 6 3.67 -5.10 -4.57
CA THR A 6 5.00 -4.51 -4.40
C THR A 6 6.01 -5.59 -4.00
N VAL A 7 7.29 -5.31 -4.15
CA VAL A 7 8.36 -6.23 -3.73
C VAL A 7 8.28 -6.56 -2.23
N ILE A 8 7.89 -5.59 -1.40
CA ILE A 8 7.73 -5.81 0.04
C ILE A 8 6.54 -6.71 0.33
N ALA A 9 5.39 -6.48 -0.32
CA ALA A 9 4.20 -7.32 -0.14
C ALA A 9 4.47 -8.77 -0.56
N GLU A 10 5.15 -8.98 -1.68
CA GLU A 10 5.55 -10.30 -2.16
C GLU A 10 6.43 -11.03 -1.13
N LYS A 11 7.46 -10.36 -0.62
CA LYS A 11 8.36 -10.92 0.41
C LYS A 11 7.63 -11.25 1.71
N GLN A 12 6.71 -10.39 2.14
CA GLN A 12 5.93 -10.62 3.35
C GLN A 12 4.97 -11.79 3.22
N LEU A 13 4.34 -11.93 2.05
CA LEU A 13 3.48 -13.08 1.75
C LEU A 13 4.27 -14.38 1.72
N ALA A 14 5.45 -14.41 1.08
CA ALA A 14 6.32 -15.56 1.07
C ALA A 14 6.79 -15.97 2.48
N LEU A 15 7.08 -14.99 3.35
CA LEU A 15 7.43 -15.24 4.75
C LEU A 15 6.26 -15.81 5.54
N ALA A 16 5.05 -15.30 5.34
CA ALA A 16 3.85 -15.78 6.04
C ALA A 16 3.47 -17.20 5.63
N ASP A 17 3.60 -17.54 4.37
CA ASP A 17 3.29 -18.86 3.82
C ASP A 17 4.34 -19.92 4.19
N ARG A 18 5.55 -19.49 4.51
CA ARG A 18 6.70 -20.38 4.84
C ARG A 18 6.96 -21.47 3.82
N THR A 19 6.50 -21.27 2.60
CA THR A 19 6.80 -22.17 1.50
C THR A 19 8.23 -21.92 0.98
N GLY A 20 8.93 -22.98 0.63
CA GLY A 20 10.26 -22.85 0.04
C GLY A 20 11.40 -22.55 1.01
N LEU A 21 11.31 -22.95 2.27
CA LEU A 21 12.47 -22.95 3.16
C LEU A 21 13.61 -23.75 2.52
N PRO A 22 14.86 -23.26 2.53
CA PRO A 22 15.47 -22.21 3.36
C PRO A 22 15.48 -20.79 2.73
N THR A 23 14.81 -20.57 1.65
CA THR A 23 14.90 -19.35 0.83
C THR A 23 13.83 -18.29 1.14
N VAL A 24 13.15 -18.39 2.28
CA VAL A 24 12.16 -17.39 2.69
C VAL A 24 12.84 -16.02 2.84
N PRO A 25 12.39 -15.00 2.10
CA PRO A 25 12.99 -13.69 2.18
C PRO A 25 12.82 -13.10 3.60
N GLN A 26 13.91 -12.62 4.16
CA GLN A 26 13.87 -11.94 5.46
C GLN A 26 13.66 -10.44 5.27
N LEU A 27 12.76 -9.88 6.06
CA LEU A 27 12.59 -8.44 6.13
C LEU A 27 13.71 -7.84 6.98
N ALA A 28 14.09 -6.60 6.67
CA ALA A 28 14.98 -5.85 7.53
C ALA A 28 14.38 -5.69 8.94
N ALA A 29 15.20 -5.66 9.96
CA ALA A 29 14.75 -5.54 11.34
C ALA A 29 13.84 -4.33 11.60
N ILE A 30 14.03 -3.25 10.85
CA ILE A 30 13.16 -2.07 10.88
C ILE A 30 11.70 -2.36 10.49
N HIS A 31 11.43 -3.42 9.76
CA HIS A 31 10.08 -3.82 9.37
C HIS A 31 9.43 -4.82 10.34
N THR A 32 10.17 -5.32 11.32
CA THR A 32 9.72 -6.39 12.23
C THR A 32 9.81 -6.06 13.70
N GLY A 33 10.52 -5.00 14.07
CA GLY A 33 10.74 -4.60 15.48
C GLY A 33 9.62 -3.69 16.04
N ALA A 34 9.81 -3.21 17.26
CA ALA A 34 8.93 -2.25 17.93
C ALA A 34 9.34 -0.80 17.61
N GLY A 35 8.39 0.13 17.68
CA GLY A 35 8.62 1.56 17.45
C GLY A 35 8.00 2.08 16.16
N VAL A 36 8.47 3.21 15.66
CA VAL A 36 8.05 3.76 14.38
C VAL A 36 8.85 3.12 13.26
N HIS A 37 8.14 2.50 12.32
CA HIS A 37 8.73 1.81 11.18
C HIS A 37 8.32 2.48 9.88
N VAL A 38 9.21 2.48 8.91
CA VAL A 38 8.95 2.96 7.56
C VAL A 38 9.03 1.79 6.59
N ALA A 39 7.98 1.59 5.81
CA ALA A 39 7.99 0.66 4.69
C ALA A 39 7.99 1.47 3.39
N THR A 40 8.97 1.21 2.53
CA THR A 40 9.04 1.80 1.20
C THR A 40 8.73 0.72 0.18
N ALA A 41 7.76 0.95 -0.68
CA ALA A 41 7.36 0.03 -1.72
C ALA A 41 7.35 0.73 -3.07
N GLU A 42 7.95 0.09 -4.06
CA GLU A 42 7.97 0.57 -5.44
C GLU A 42 7.01 -0.25 -6.30
N PHE A 43 6.35 0.41 -7.21
CA PHE A 43 5.44 -0.22 -8.14
C PHE A 43 5.51 0.47 -9.50
N THR A 44 5.78 -0.29 -10.53
CA THR A 44 5.73 0.19 -11.92
C THR A 44 4.30 0.03 -12.45
N MET A 45 3.68 1.13 -12.85
CA MET A 45 2.31 1.14 -13.34
C MET A 45 2.22 0.44 -14.70
N PRO A 46 1.43 -0.63 -14.83
CA PRO A 46 1.15 -1.22 -16.13
C PRO A 46 0.18 -0.35 -16.94
N ALA A 47 0.32 -0.35 -18.26
CA ALA A 47 -0.60 0.37 -19.14
C ALA A 47 -2.06 -0.18 -19.08
N SER A 48 -2.23 -1.42 -18.60
CA SER A 48 -3.52 -2.08 -18.45
C SER A 48 -4.23 -1.79 -17.12
N LEU A 49 -3.70 -0.85 -16.31
CA LEU A 49 -4.31 -0.49 -15.03
C LEU A 49 -5.73 0.02 -15.23
N ALA A 50 -6.67 -0.53 -14.50
CA ALA A 50 -8.09 -0.21 -14.60
C ALA A 50 -8.64 0.31 -13.25
N ALA A 51 -9.82 0.93 -13.31
CA ALA A 51 -10.55 1.26 -12.09
C ALA A 51 -10.84 -0.01 -11.26
N ASP A 52 -10.82 0.14 -9.96
CA ASP A 52 -10.98 -0.92 -8.95
C ASP A 52 -9.81 -1.92 -8.82
N ASP A 53 -8.75 -1.79 -9.61
CA ASP A 53 -7.55 -2.59 -9.41
C ASP A 53 -6.90 -2.31 -8.03
N LEU A 54 -6.33 -3.35 -7.45
CA LEU A 54 -5.67 -3.29 -6.14
C LEU A 54 -4.17 -3.47 -6.30
N ILE A 55 -3.42 -2.57 -5.67
CA ILE A 55 -1.96 -2.65 -5.56
C ILE A 55 -1.63 -3.01 -4.11
N ALA A 56 -1.14 -4.22 -3.87
CA ALA A 56 -0.71 -4.62 -2.53
C ALA A 56 0.61 -3.92 -2.17
N ILE A 57 0.61 -3.18 -1.06
CA ILE A 57 1.75 -2.36 -0.65
C ILE A 57 2.63 -3.11 0.35
N CYS A 58 2.11 -3.38 1.53
CA CYS A 58 2.82 -4.08 2.61
C CYS A 58 1.85 -4.64 3.64
N ASN A 59 2.33 -5.59 4.46
CA ASN A 59 1.61 -6.03 5.65
C ASN A 59 1.90 -5.12 6.83
N VAL A 60 0.86 -4.81 7.57
CA VAL A 60 0.92 -4.14 8.87
C VAL A 60 0.73 -5.20 9.95
N PRO A 61 1.65 -5.35 10.92
CA PRO A 61 1.51 -6.34 11.98
C PRO A 61 0.37 -5.98 12.93
N SER A 62 -0.20 -7.00 13.57
CA SER A 62 -1.23 -6.83 14.61
C SER A 62 -0.74 -5.87 15.70
N GLY A 63 -1.60 -4.98 16.13
CA GLY A 63 -1.33 -3.96 17.13
C GLY A 63 -0.63 -2.70 16.60
N ALA A 64 -0.19 -2.69 15.34
CA ALA A 64 0.42 -1.51 14.72
C ALA A 64 -0.64 -0.52 14.21
N ARG A 65 -0.25 0.74 14.11
CA ARG A 65 -1.07 1.81 13.53
C ARG A 65 -0.44 2.33 12.26
N VAL A 66 -1.22 2.53 11.25
CA VAL A 66 -0.79 3.27 10.06
C VAL A 66 -0.84 4.77 10.36
N LEU A 67 0.17 5.51 9.93
CA LEU A 67 0.28 6.95 10.12
C LEU A 67 0.15 7.66 8.77
N PRO A 68 -1.09 7.93 8.29
CA PRO A 68 -1.30 8.52 6.97
C PRO A 68 -0.59 9.88 6.81
N GLN A 69 -0.61 10.71 7.85
CA GLN A 69 -0.01 12.04 7.82
C GLN A 69 1.52 12.04 7.63
N LEU A 70 2.17 10.89 7.91
CA LEU A 70 3.60 10.69 7.71
C LEU A 70 3.91 9.86 6.46
N SER A 71 2.86 9.41 5.76
CA SER A 71 2.98 8.55 4.58
C SER A 71 2.82 9.37 3.30
N HIS A 72 3.59 9.03 2.28
CA HIS A 72 3.61 9.76 1.02
C HIS A 72 3.59 8.79 -0.16
N VAL A 73 2.98 9.23 -1.24
CA VAL A 73 3.14 8.63 -2.57
C VAL A 73 4.08 9.51 -3.36
N ILE A 74 5.13 8.93 -3.92
CA ILE A 74 6.05 9.62 -4.83
C ILE A 74 5.75 9.12 -6.23
N SER A 75 5.46 10.04 -7.14
CA SER A 75 5.19 9.74 -8.54
C SER A 75 6.28 10.31 -9.43
N GLU A 76 6.68 9.55 -10.42
CA GLU A 76 7.57 10.01 -11.48
C GLU A 76 6.82 10.61 -12.69
N GLY A 77 5.49 10.73 -12.60
CA GLY A 77 4.67 11.32 -13.65
C GLY A 77 3.94 10.26 -14.48
N VAL A 78 3.10 9.46 -13.85
CA VAL A 78 2.37 8.34 -14.48
C VAL A 78 1.06 8.74 -15.19
N GLY A 79 0.78 10.02 -15.33
CA GLY A 79 -0.51 10.51 -15.82
C GLY A 79 -1.51 10.74 -14.69
N THR A 80 -2.82 10.77 -15.01
CA THR A 80 -3.86 11.01 -13.99
C THR A 80 -4.25 9.70 -13.32
N LEU A 81 -4.10 9.65 -12.00
CA LEU A 81 -4.39 8.49 -11.19
C LEU A 81 -5.07 8.92 -9.88
N GLN A 82 -6.15 8.27 -9.53
CA GLN A 82 -6.77 8.40 -8.21
C GLN A 82 -6.45 7.14 -7.39
N LEU A 83 -6.01 7.34 -6.16
CA LEU A 83 -5.70 6.25 -5.24
C LEU A 83 -6.40 6.45 -3.91
N THR A 84 -6.92 5.37 -3.34
CA THR A 84 -7.32 5.29 -1.94
C THR A 84 -6.46 4.23 -1.26
N VAL A 85 -6.09 4.43 -0.01
CA VAL A 85 -5.24 3.49 0.72
C VAL A 85 -6.03 2.90 1.88
N GLY A 86 -6.09 1.58 1.92
CA GLY A 86 -6.86 0.88 2.94
C GLY A 86 -6.64 -0.62 2.94
N THR A 87 -7.67 -1.34 3.32
CA THR A 87 -7.74 -2.79 3.27
C THR A 87 -8.57 -3.23 2.06
N LYS A 88 -8.61 -4.53 1.80
CA LYS A 88 -9.46 -5.08 0.74
C LYS A 88 -10.96 -4.84 0.98
N GLU A 89 -11.36 -4.85 2.25
CA GLU A 89 -12.74 -4.65 2.69
C GLU A 89 -13.11 -3.17 2.82
N ALA A 90 -12.15 -2.33 3.18
CA ALA A 90 -12.33 -0.89 3.39
C ALA A 90 -11.21 -0.13 2.66
N ALA A 91 -11.46 0.20 1.40
CA ALA A 91 -10.45 0.75 0.49
C ALA A 91 -9.89 2.12 0.95
N ASP A 92 -10.63 2.88 1.73
CA ASP A 92 -10.27 4.19 2.26
C ASP A 92 -9.95 4.19 3.77
N ALA A 93 -9.69 3.00 4.35
CA ALA A 93 -9.48 2.86 5.78
C ALA A 93 -8.32 3.73 6.30
N PHE A 94 -7.24 3.86 5.55
CA PHE A 94 -6.04 4.58 5.97
C PHE A 94 -5.87 5.93 5.27
N SER A 95 -6.35 6.09 4.05
CA SER A 95 -6.32 7.38 3.35
C SER A 95 -7.52 7.57 2.46
N ALA A 96 -8.09 8.77 2.53
CA ALA A 96 -9.07 9.22 1.56
C ALA A 96 -8.47 9.30 0.14
N SER A 97 -9.32 9.54 -0.85
CA SER A 97 -8.90 9.62 -2.25
C SER A 97 -7.81 10.68 -2.45
N LEU A 98 -6.75 10.28 -3.10
CA LEU A 98 -5.60 11.09 -3.48
C LEU A 98 -5.51 11.13 -5.00
N THR A 99 -5.46 12.32 -5.58
CA THR A 99 -5.28 12.47 -7.02
C THR A 99 -3.82 12.77 -7.34
N VAL A 100 -3.21 11.91 -8.14
CA VAL A 100 -1.82 12.03 -8.62
C VAL A 100 -1.87 12.40 -10.10
N THR A 101 -1.34 13.55 -10.47
CA THR A 101 -1.43 14.06 -11.85
C THR A 101 -0.09 14.33 -12.52
N ALA A 102 0.98 14.43 -11.75
CA ALA A 102 2.31 14.77 -12.24
C ALA A 102 3.40 14.12 -11.38
N ALA A 103 4.65 14.29 -11.79
CA ALA A 103 5.79 13.95 -10.95
C ALA A 103 5.78 14.80 -9.67
N GLY A 104 5.98 14.15 -8.52
CA GLY A 104 5.99 14.85 -7.23
C GLY A 104 5.70 13.95 -6.06
N THR A 105 5.62 14.57 -4.88
CA THR A 105 5.32 13.91 -3.61
C THR A 105 3.93 14.30 -3.14
N TYR A 106 3.10 13.30 -2.88
CA TYR A 106 1.72 13.47 -2.47
C TYR A 106 1.54 12.87 -1.07
N GLN A 107 1.19 13.71 -0.10
CA GLN A 107 0.93 13.26 1.26
C GLN A 107 -0.42 12.57 1.35
N LEU A 108 -0.46 11.43 2.05
CA LEU A 108 -1.72 10.76 2.35
C LEU A 108 -2.53 11.58 3.36
N THR A 109 -3.83 11.59 3.19
CA THR A 109 -4.76 12.23 4.10
C THR A 109 -5.47 11.18 4.95
N LYS A 110 -5.97 11.58 6.12
CA LYS A 110 -6.72 10.66 6.99
C LYS A 110 -7.88 10.03 6.23
N GLY A 111 -8.00 8.70 6.33
CA GLY A 111 -9.12 7.96 5.78
C GLY A 111 -10.45 8.27 6.47
N SER A 112 -11.56 7.89 5.83
CA SER A 112 -12.91 8.10 6.35
C SER A 112 -13.26 7.14 7.49
N GLN A 113 -12.58 6.01 7.60
CA GLN A 113 -12.84 4.97 8.58
C GLN A 113 -12.25 5.28 9.96
N ALA A 114 -12.96 4.93 11.02
CA ALA A 114 -12.46 5.06 12.39
C ALA A 114 -11.17 4.25 12.62
N VAL A 115 -11.02 3.12 11.95
CA VAL A 115 -9.82 2.28 11.99
C VAL A 115 -8.55 2.97 11.47
N SER A 116 -8.68 4.06 10.74
CA SER A 116 -7.52 4.82 10.25
C SER A 116 -6.65 5.40 11.37
N THR A 117 -7.17 5.47 12.58
CA THR A 117 -6.48 6.03 13.75
C THR A 117 -6.23 5.00 14.85
N GLY A 118 -6.81 3.81 14.74
CA GLY A 118 -6.66 2.71 15.68
C GLY A 118 -5.59 1.69 15.27
N PRO A 119 -5.17 0.82 16.21
CA PRO A 119 -4.32 -0.32 15.87
C PRO A 119 -5.12 -1.34 15.05
N VAL A 120 -4.43 -2.05 14.17
CA VAL A 120 -5.03 -3.20 13.47
C VAL A 120 -5.08 -4.42 14.38
N ASP A 121 -6.19 -5.15 14.38
CA ASP A 121 -6.39 -6.29 15.28
C ASP A 121 -5.61 -7.54 14.85
N ALA A 122 -5.37 -7.67 13.56
CA ALA A 122 -4.65 -8.79 12.97
C ALA A 122 -3.64 -8.29 11.93
N VAL A 123 -2.75 -9.16 11.49
CA VAL A 123 -1.87 -8.85 10.35
C VAL A 123 -2.73 -8.45 9.16
N THR A 124 -2.54 -7.23 8.69
CA THR A 124 -3.40 -6.61 7.67
C THR A 124 -2.57 -6.20 6.46
N MET A 125 -2.95 -6.69 5.29
CA MET A 125 -2.36 -6.21 4.04
C MET A 125 -2.95 -4.84 3.68
N VAL A 126 -2.06 -3.89 3.43
CA VAL A 126 -2.43 -2.55 2.95
C VAL A 126 -2.46 -2.56 1.43
N TYR A 127 -3.53 -2.05 0.86
CA TYR A 127 -3.73 -1.91 -0.57
C TYR A 127 -3.89 -0.44 -0.96
N ALA A 128 -3.38 -0.08 -2.11
CA ALA A 128 -3.83 1.09 -2.84
C ALA A 128 -4.87 0.63 -3.87
N LYS A 129 -6.07 1.18 -3.79
CA LYS A 129 -7.13 0.93 -4.77
C LYS A 129 -7.13 2.05 -5.80
N VAL A 130 -7.14 1.66 -7.05
CA VAL A 130 -7.24 2.58 -8.18
C VAL A 130 -8.67 3.04 -8.35
N GLY A 131 -8.89 4.35 -8.38
CA GLY A 131 -10.20 4.96 -8.59
C GLY A 131 -10.28 5.73 -9.89
N GLY A 132 -11.48 6.19 -10.20
CA GLY A 132 -11.74 7.03 -11.37
C GLY A 132 -11.50 6.33 -12.70
N THR A 133 -11.06 7.10 -13.67
CA THR A 133 -10.65 6.61 -14.99
C THR A 133 -9.13 6.83 -15.09
N PRO A 134 -8.33 5.82 -14.78
CA PRO A 134 -6.88 5.98 -14.81
C PRO A 134 -6.41 6.24 -16.24
N ALA A 135 -5.60 7.27 -16.42
CA ALA A 135 -4.92 7.59 -17.66
C ALA A 135 -3.41 7.45 -17.43
N VAL A 136 -2.92 6.22 -17.51
CA VAL A 136 -1.50 5.90 -17.32
C VAL A 136 -0.78 6.08 -18.65
N THR A 137 0.24 6.92 -18.64
CA THR A 137 1.19 7.03 -19.74
C THR A 137 2.36 6.10 -19.48
N ALA A 138 2.49 5.14 -20.34
CA ALA A 138 3.62 4.22 -20.28
C ALA A 138 4.93 4.93 -20.69
#